data_578bf813c4916bffa31d5541a060412f
#
_entry.id   578bf813c4916bffa31d5541a060412f
#
_cell.length_a   1.000
_cell.length_b   1.000
_cell.length_c   1.000
_cell.angle_alpha   90.00
_cell.angle_beta   90.00
_cell.angle_gamma   90.00
#
_symmetry.space_group_name_H-M   'P 1'
#
loop_
_entity.id
_entity.type
_entity.pdbx_description
1 polymer ?
#
loop_
_entity_poly.entity_id
_entity_poly.type
_entity_poly.pdbx_seq_one_letter_code
_entity_poly.pdbx_strand_id
1 'polypeptide(L)'
;MKSISIVFPVYNEKENLEKLISSWDESLRLQNIDHEFVIVEDGSTDGTKKLILELEKKYPIINLSQNHKRGYTTAVIDGIYSSSKKFILCTDSDNQIKVKSLIENLNNFPEINEFLVGFRNPRKDPLNRLIYSKIFKILHDLLFNSKLKDPSCPFVIGLKVTYKKLDKKKLLYMKEGFWWGFIGHCIKKNIKFKEISIEHFRRETGEAGYKLKDLIGIVVRNIIGLIKIKIG
;
A
#
# COMPACT_ATOMS: atom_id res chain seq x y z
N MET A 1 3.32 -23.59 6.47
CA MET A 1 3.36 -22.34 7.26
C MET A 1 3.25 -21.15 6.29
N LYS A 2 2.42 -20.15 6.58
CA LYS A 2 2.35 -18.94 5.74
C LYS A 2 3.56 -18.08 6.06
N SER A 3 4.20 -17.53 5.00
CA SER A 3 5.31 -16.60 5.14
C SER A 3 4.99 -15.32 4.36
N ILE A 4 5.11 -14.15 5.01
CA ILE A 4 4.63 -12.88 4.46
C ILE A 4 5.61 -11.74 4.74
N SER A 5 5.89 -10.93 3.71
CA SER A 5 6.54 -9.63 3.85
C SER A 5 5.47 -8.55 3.93
N ILE A 6 5.54 -7.70 4.93
CA ILE A 6 4.65 -6.54 5.07
C ILE A 6 5.43 -5.30 4.66
N VAL A 7 5.05 -4.71 3.54
CA VAL A 7 5.68 -3.49 2.99
C VAL A 7 4.98 -2.26 3.55
N PHE A 8 5.74 -1.45 4.27
CA PHE A 8 5.33 -0.15 4.79
C PHE A 8 6.14 0.96 4.12
N PRO A 9 5.54 1.75 3.20
CA PRO A 9 6.13 3.03 2.80
C PRO A 9 5.98 4.02 3.95
N VAL A 10 7.10 4.61 4.38
CA VAL A 10 7.17 5.44 5.59
C VAL A 10 7.73 6.82 5.26
N TYR A 11 7.04 7.88 5.69
CA TYR A 11 7.51 9.25 5.61
C TYR A 11 6.92 10.08 6.75
N ASN A 12 7.78 10.51 7.69
CA ASN A 12 7.40 11.28 8.89
C ASN A 12 6.32 10.58 9.73
N GLU A 13 6.61 9.35 10.19
CA GLU A 13 5.71 8.52 10.98
C GLU A 13 6.31 8.14 12.36
N LYS A 14 7.22 8.97 12.91
CA LYS A 14 7.89 8.69 14.16
C LYS A 14 6.94 8.35 15.31
N GLU A 15 5.81 9.07 15.41
CA GLU A 15 4.83 8.89 16.49
C GLU A 15 4.02 7.59 16.39
N ASN A 16 3.87 7.05 15.17
CA ASN A 16 3.03 5.87 14.90
C ASN A 16 3.82 4.57 14.77
N LEU A 17 5.08 4.64 14.31
CA LEU A 17 5.77 3.49 13.75
C LEU A 17 6.06 2.41 14.80
N GLU A 18 6.48 2.75 16.02
CA GLU A 18 6.77 1.75 17.05
C GLU A 18 5.51 1.00 17.46
N LYS A 19 4.40 1.70 17.69
CA LYS A 19 3.10 1.09 18.03
C LYS A 19 2.59 0.22 16.89
N LEU A 20 2.77 0.65 15.64
CA LEU A 20 2.41 -0.13 14.46
C LEU A 20 3.18 -1.45 14.43
N ILE A 21 4.51 -1.38 14.43
CA ILE A 21 5.38 -2.57 14.29
C ILE A 21 5.15 -3.55 15.44
N SER A 22 5.11 -3.06 16.70
CA SER A 22 4.91 -3.94 17.87
C SER A 22 3.57 -4.67 17.81
N SER A 23 2.48 -3.97 17.49
CA SER A 23 1.15 -4.59 17.42
C SER A 23 1.02 -5.61 16.27
N TRP A 24 1.68 -5.36 15.15
CA TRP A 24 1.72 -6.29 14.02
C TRP A 24 2.58 -7.52 14.35
N ASP A 25 3.77 -7.33 14.91
CA ASP A 25 4.68 -8.43 15.28
C ASP A 25 4.03 -9.36 16.30
N GLU A 26 3.47 -8.82 17.38
CA GLU A 26 2.76 -9.61 18.39
C GLU A 26 1.63 -10.44 17.79
N SER A 27 0.77 -9.81 16.98
CA SER A 27 -0.36 -10.49 16.35
C SER A 27 0.06 -11.60 15.39
N LEU A 28 1.12 -11.37 14.61
CA LEU A 28 1.62 -12.36 13.64
C LEU A 28 2.32 -13.53 14.33
N ARG A 29 3.07 -13.28 15.40
CA ARG A 29 3.68 -14.33 16.25
C ARG A 29 2.63 -15.21 16.91
N LEU A 30 1.57 -14.63 17.46
CA LEU A 30 0.45 -15.37 18.05
C LEU A 30 -0.24 -16.32 17.05
N GLN A 31 -0.22 -15.98 15.76
CA GLN A 31 -0.75 -16.81 14.66
C GLN A 31 0.29 -17.76 14.04
N ASN A 32 1.50 -17.83 14.60
CA ASN A 32 2.62 -18.63 14.07
C ASN A 32 2.90 -18.34 12.58
N ILE A 33 2.84 -17.04 12.18
CA ILE A 33 3.14 -16.61 10.82
C ILE A 33 4.62 -16.19 10.74
N ASP A 34 5.35 -16.80 9.83
CA ASP A 34 6.70 -16.35 9.48
C ASP A 34 6.59 -15.02 8.71
N HIS A 35 7.14 -13.94 9.27
CA HIS A 35 6.98 -12.62 8.72
C HIS A 35 8.24 -11.76 8.77
N GLU A 36 8.24 -10.72 7.97
CA GLU A 36 9.21 -9.62 7.98
C GLU A 36 8.50 -8.30 7.67
N PHE A 37 9.00 -7.21 8.21
CA PHE A 37 8.58 -5.86 7.87
C PHE A 37 9.57 -5.24 6.91
N VAL A 38 9.14 -4.88 5.72
CA VAL A 38 9.96 -4.14 4.75
C VAL A 38 9.59 -2.66 4.86
N ILE A 39 10.40 -1.92 5.62
CA ILE A 39 10.19 -0.50 5.86
C ILE A 39 10.96 0.29 4.83
N VAL A 40 10.25 1.03 3.98
CA VAL A 40 10.84 1.91 2.98
C VAL A 40 10.70 3.36 3.46
N GLU A 41 11.74 3.84 4.11
CA GLU A 41 11.82 5.18 4.66
C GLU A 41 12.22 6.18 3.57
N ASP A 42 11.33 7.13 3.24
CA ASP A 42 11.42 8.01 2.06
C ASP A 42 11.96 9.42 2.40
N GLY A 43 13.04 9.49 3.19
CA GLY A 43 13.73 10.74 3.51
C GLY A 43 13.03 11.60 4.55
N SER A 44 12.56 10.99 5.65
CA SER A 44 11.89 11.68 6.78
C SER A 44 12.80 12.69 7.49
N THR A 45 12.17 13.71 8.06
CA THR A 45 12.84 14.84 8.76
C THR A 45 12.51 14.91 10.25
N ASP A 46 11.61 14.04 10.75
CA ASP A 46 11.08 14.06 12.12
C ASP A 46 11.80 13.11 13.11
N GLY A 47 12.84 12.42 12.64
CA GLY A 47 13.57 11.40 13.42
C GLY A 47 13.06 9.96 13.21
N THR A 48 12.12 9.72 12.30
CA THR A 48 11.66 8.37 11.91
C THR A 48 12.81 7.44 11.55
N LYS A 49 13.80 7.93 10.78
CA LYS A 49 14.97 7.15 10.37
C LYS A 49 15.76 6.60 11.57
N LYS A 50 15.97 7.43 12.60
CA LYS A 50 16.66 7.00 13.82
C LYS A 50 15.85 5.94 14.57
N LEU A 51 14.54 6.11 14.67
CA LEU A 51 13.65 5.13 15.30
C LEU A 51 13.72 3.77 14.59
N ILE A 52 13.74 3.73 13.25
CA ILE A 52 13.84 2.48 12.49
C ILE A 52 15.13 1.72 12.86
N LEU A 53 16.28 2.40 13.02
CA LEU A 53 17.54 1.77 13.43
C LEU A 53 17.48 1.16 14.85
N GLU A 54 16.60 1.66 15.71
CA GLU A 54 16.36 1.10 17.03
C GLU A 54 15.40 -0.10 16.96
N LEU A 55 14.37 -0.02 16.11
CA LEU A 55 13.38 -1.07 15.94
C LEU A 55 13.94 -2.31 15.23
N GLU A 56 14.85 -2.16 14.26
CA GLU A 56 15.47 -3.29 13.53
C GLU A 56 16.30 -4.20 14.44
N LYS A 57 16.70 -3.74 15.64
CA LYS A 57 17.36 -4.56 16.65
C LYS A 57 16.41 -5.51 17.39
N LYS A 58 15.09 -5.23 17.33
CA LYS A 58 14.05 -5.93 18.10
C LYS A 58 13.10 -6.74 17.22
N TYR A 59 12.90 -6.32 15.97
CA TYR A 59 11.90 -6.86 15.06
C TYR A 59 12.54 -7.33 13.74
N PRO A 60 11.91 -8.27 13.01
CA PRO A 60 12.41 -8.73 11.71
C PRO A 60 12.19 -7.68 10.62
N ILE A 61 12.99 -6.63 10.63
CA ILE A 61 12.87 -5.48 9.72
C ILE A 61 13.93 -5.57 8.63
N ILE A 62 13.50 -5.37 7.37
CA ILE A 62 14.34 -4.99 6.23
C ILE A 62 14.20 -3.46 6.08
N ASN A 63 15.27 -2.75 6.38
CA ASN A 63 15.30 -1.29 6.37
C ASN A 63 15.85 -0.76 5.03
N LEU A 64 15.03 -0.01 4.30
CA LEU A 64 15.37 0.64 3.04
C LEU A 64 15.27 2.18 3.21
N SER A 65 16.22 2.76 3.95
CA SER A 65 16.22 4.20 4.21
C SER A 65 16.84 5.00 3.06
N GLN A 66 16.16 6.07 2.67
CA GLN A 66 16.59 7.00 1.62
C GLN A 66 17.15 8.30 2.23
N ASN A 67 18.02 8.98 1.49
CA ASN A 67 18.58 10.28 1.91
C ASN A 67 17.68 11.46 1.54
N HIS A 68 16.76 11.27 0.59
CA HIS A 68 15.81 12.29 0.12
C HIS A 68 14.52 11.63 -0.35
N LYS A 69 13.45 12.41 -0.35
CA LYS A 69 12.11 11.94 -0.74
C LYS A 69 12.06 11.57 -2.22
N ARG A 70 11.69 10.34 -2.53
CA ARG A 70 11.54 9.80 -3.89
C ARG A 70 10.08 9.55 -4.27
N GLY A 71 9.19 9.58 -3.29
CA GLY A 71 7.74 9.48 -3.42
C GLY A 71 7.18 8.08 -3.18
N TYR A 72 5.91 8.07 -2.77
CA TYR A 72 5.15 6.88 -2.36
C TYR A 72 5.25 5.72 -3.34
N THR A 73 5.04 5.98 -4.64
CA THR A 73 5.11 4.95 -5.69
C THR A 73 6.45 4.22 -5.71
N THR A 74 7.54 4.98 -5.63
CA THR A 74 8.90 4.40 -5.61
C THR A 74 9.12 3.58 -4.35
N ALA A 75 8.67 4.08 -3.20
CA ALA A 75 8.78 3.38 -1.93
C ALA A 75 8.03 2.03 -1.94
N VAL A 76 6.78 2.00 -2.41
CA VAL A 76 6.01 0.75 -2.53
C VAL A 76 6.70 -0.24 -3.47
N ILE A 77 7.15 0.22 -4.64
CA ILE A 77 7.84 -0.65 -5.61
C ILE A 77 9.14 -1.22 -5.01
N ASP A 78 9.98 -0.39 -4.41
CA ASP A 78 11.25 -0.83 -3.81
C ASP A 78 10.99 -1.85 -2.68
N GLY A 79 9.96 -1.64 -1.86
CA GLY A 79 9.55 -2.59 -0.83
C GLY A 79 9.10 -3.94 -1.40
N ILE A 80 8.28 -3.94 -2.46
CA ILE A 80 7.85 -5.17 -3.14
C ILE A 80 9.06 -5.97 -3.65
N TYR A 81 10.01 -5.30 -4.31
CA TYR A 81 11.18 -5.98 -4.88
C TYR A 81 12.18 -6.46 -3.84
N SER A 82 12.27 -5.82 -2.68
CA SER A 82 13.15 -6.20 -1.56
C SER A 82 12.52 -7.26 -0.63
N SER A 83 11.24 -7.53 -0.77
CA SER A 83 10.54 -8.56 0.01
C SER A 83 11.11 -9.94 -0.23
N SER A 84 11.31 -10.74 0.86
CA SER A 84 11.91 -12.08 0.76
C SER A 84 10.86 -13.21 0.79
N LYS A 85 9.73 -13.02 1.48
CA LYS A 85 8.74 -14.05 1.75
C LYS A 85 7.86 -14.41 0.54
N LYS A 86 7.10 -15.51 0.67
CA LYS A 86 6.21 -16.04 -0.38
C LYS A 86 5.07 -15.08 -0.72
N PHE A 87 4.43 -14.52 0.30
CA PHE A 87 3.37 -13.52 0.14
C PHE A 87 3.91 -12.13 0.46
N ILE A 88 3.35 -11.12 -0.20
CA ILE A 88 3.64 -9.72 0.06
C ILE A 88 2.31 -9.02 0.33
N LEU A 89 2.20 -8.36 1.48
CA LEU A 89 1.17 -7.37 1.78
C LEU A 89 1.79 -5.99 1.66
N CYS A 90 1.17 -5.12 0.87
CA CYS A 90 1.45 -3.69 0.93
C CYS A 90 0.34 -2.99 1.70
N THR A 91 0.70 -2.14 2.65
CA THR A 91 -0.25 -1.31 3.41
C THR A 91 0.43 -0.03 3.91
N ASP A 92 -0.37 1.00 4.22
CA ASP A 92 0.16 2.27 4.73
C ASP A 92 0.64 2.16 6.18
N SER A 93 1.56 3.05 6.57
CA SER A 93 2.17 3.09 7.90
C SER A 93 1.46 4.02 8.90
N ASP A 94 0.37 4.66 8.51
CA ASP A 94 -0.38 5.63 9.32
C ASP A 94 -1.36 5.02 10.33
N ASN A 95 -1.32 3.69 10.48
CA ASN A 95 -2.13 2.93 11.42
C ASN A 95 -3.66 3.01 11.20
N GLN A 96 -4.11 3.49 10.02
CA GLN A 96 -5.53 3.51 9.66
C GLN A 96 -6.09 2.13 9.30
N ILE A 97 -5.23 1.17 8.93
CA ILE A 97 -5.56 -0.24 8.70
C ILE A 97 -4.81 -1.08 9.73
N LYS A 98 -5.55 -1.84 10.53
CA LYS A 98 -4.98 -2.65 11.62
C LYS A 98 -4.64 -4.06 11.13
N VAL A 99 -3.69 -4.72 11.82
CA VAL A 99 -3.29 -6.11 11.56
C VAL A 99 -4.47 -7.09 11.59
N LYS A 100 -5.52 -6.78 12.34
CA LYS A 100 -6.78 -7.54 12.38
C LYS A 100 -7.30 -7.87 10.98
N SER A 101 -7.23 -6.90 10.04
CA SER A 101 -7.67 -7.10 8.65
C SER A 101 -6.87 -8.21 7.94
N LEU A 102 -5.60 -8.39 8.27
CA LEU A 102 -4.79 -9.50 7.76
C LEU A 102 -5.18 -10.82 8.44
N ILE A 103 -5.26 -10.83 9.77
CA ILE A 103 -5.53 -12.04 10.56
C ILE A 103 -6.88 -12.67 10.19
N GLU A 104 -7.94 -11.87 10.09
CA GLU A 104 -9.29 -12.33 9.72
C GLU A 104 -9.34 -12.90 8.29
N ASN A 105 -8.37 -12.57 7.45
CA ASN A 105 -8.34 -12.98 6.05
C ASN A 105 -7.24 -13.99 5.70
N LEU A 106 -6.61 -14.62 6.68
CA LEU A 106 -5.56 -15.62 6.44
C LEU A 106 -6.01 -16.76 5.51
N ASN A 107 -7.27 -17.19 5.61
CA ASN A 107 -7.81 -18.25 4.76
C ASN A 107 -8.17 -17.78 3.34
N ASN A 108 -8.15 -16.49 3.10
CA ASN A 108 -8.48 -15.87 1.82
C ASN A 108 -7.25 -15.53 0.97
N PHE A 109 -6.04 -15.96 1.34
CA PHE A 109 -4.83 -15.61 0.61
C PHE A 109 -4.92 -15.98 -0.86
N PRO A 110 -4.40 -15.12 -1.76
CA PRO A 110 -4.58 -15.26 -3.18
C PRO A 110 -3.74 -16.41 -3.76
N GLU A 111 -4.19 -16.93 -4.90
CA GLU A 111 -3.45 -17.87 -5.73
C GLU A 111 -2.52 -17.16 -6.73
N ILE A 112 -1.82 -17.92 -7.56
CA ILE A 112 -1.00 -17.37 -8.66
C ILE A 112 -1.90 -16.63 -9.64
N ASN A 113 -1.47 -15.44 -10.07
CA ASN A 113 -2.24 -14.50 -10.92
C ASN A 113 -3.49 -13.92 -10.25
N GLU A 114 -3.49 -13.84 -8.93
CA GLU A 114 -4.56 -13.20 -8.16
C GLU A 114 -3.99 -12.24 -7.13
N PHE A 115 -4.72 -11.17 -6.84
CA PHE A 115 -4.50 -10.31 -5.68
C PHE A 115 -5.73 -10.30 -4.78
N LEU A 116 -5.51 -10.37 -3.47
CA LEU A 116 -6.51 -10.05 -2.47
C LEU A 116 -6.41 -8.55 -2.18
N VAL A 117 -7.49 -7.81 -2.43
CA VAL A 117 -7.53 -6.35 -2.26
C VAL A 117 -8.57 -5.96 -1.23
N GLY A 118 -8.21 -5.04 -0.35
CA GLY A 118 -9.14 -4.47 0.61
C GLY A 118 -10.10 -3.47 -0.03
N PHE A 119 -11.30 -3.35 0.50
CA PHE A 119 -12.13 -2.15 0.35
C PHE A 119 -12.54 -1.63 1.72
N ARG A 120 -12.35 -0.32 1.93
CA ARG A 120 -12.59 0.32 3.24
C ARG A 120 -14.08 0.46 3.52
N ASN A 121 -14.56 -0.20 4.58
CA ASN A 121 -15.96 -0.18 4.96
C ASN A 121 -16.14 -0.26 6.48
N PRO A 122 -16.67 0.80 7.16
CA PRO A 122 -16.92 2.13 6.59
C PRO A 122 -15.60 2.87 6.28
N ARG A 123 -15.60 3.71 5.25
CA ARG A 123 -14.47 4.57 4.93
C ARG A 123 -14.53 5.87 5.73
N LYS A 124 -13.53 6.16 6.57
CA LYS A 124 -13.51 7.28 7.50
C LYS A 124 -12.63 8.46 7.05
N ASP A 125 -12.47 8.62 5.74
CA ASP A 125 -11.81 9.80 5.16
C ASP A 125 -12.71 11.06 5.25
N PRO A 126 -12.11 12.28 5.22
CA PRO A 126 -12.86 13.53 5.09
C PRO A 126 -13.73 13.57 3.82
N LEU A 127 -14.88 14.26 3.89
CA LEU A 127 -15.88 14.27 2.82
C LEU A 127 -15.33 14.67 1.44
N ASN A 128 -14.45 15.67 1.39
CA ASN A 128 -13.78 16.09 0.16
C ASN A 128 -12.98 14.94 -0.48
N ARG A 129 -12.22 14.15 0.31
CA ARG A 129 -11.50 12.97 -0.19
C ARG A 129 -12.45 11.89 -0.70
N LEU A 130 -13.58 11.69 -0.04
CA LEU A 130 -14.60 10.73 -0.48
C LEU A 130 -15.17 11.12 -1.85
N ILE A 131 -15.51 12.40 -2.05
CA ILE A 131 -16.03 12.92 -3.32
C ILE A 131 -15.00 12.73 -4.44
N TYR A 132 -13.76 13.17 -4.23
CA TYR A 132 -12.69 13.00 -5.24
C TYR A 132 -12.43 11.54 -5.58
N SER A 133 -12.39 10.68 -4.56
CA SER A 133 -12.19 9.25 -4.77
C SER A 133 -13.34 8.63 -5.59
N LYS A 134 -14.58 9.08 -5.39
CA LYS A 134 -15.75 8.61 -6.14
C LYS A 134 -15.67 9.04 -7.61
N ILE A 135 -15.36 10.32 -7.88
CA ILE A 135 -15.17 10.83 -9.24
C ILE A 135 -14.05 10.07 -9.96
N PHE A 136 -12.91 9.91 -9.26
CA PHE A 136 -11.75 9.20 -9.82
C PHE A 136 -12.04 7.72 -10.09
N LYS A 137 -12.86 7.08 -9.23
CA LYS A 137 -13.32 5.71 -9.46
C LYS A 137 -14.15 5.59 -10.75
N ILE A 138 -15.06 6.50 -11.02
CA ILE A 138 -15.85 6.50 -12.27
C ILE A 138 -14.92 6.56 -13.48
N LEU A 139 -13.95 7.47 -13.46
CA LEU A 139 -12.96 7.57 -14.54
C LEU A 139 -12.13 6.28 -14.70
N HIS A 140 -11.69 5.70 -13.59
CA HIS A 140 -10.92 4.46 -13.60
C HIS A 140 -11.75 3.29 -14.16
N ASP A 141 -13.02 3.19 -13.77
CA ASP A 141 -13.93 2.16 -14.28
C ASP A 141 -14.17 2.31 -15.78
N LEU A 142 -14.30 3.54 -16.30
CA LEU A 142 -14.40 3.80 -17.74
C LEU A 142 -13.13 3.39 -18.50
N LEU A 143 -11.95 3.67 -17.94
CA LEU A 143 -10.68 3.34 -18.58
C LEU A 143 -10.37 1.85 -18.57
N PHE A 144 -10.63 1.15 -17.48
CA PHE A 144 -10.15 -0.22 -17.26
C PHE A 144 -11.28 -1.26 -17.11
N ASN A 145 -12.55 -0.83 -17.15
CA ASN A 145 -13.70 -1.70 -16.85
C ASN A 145 -13.56 -2.39 -15.48
N SER A 146 -13.06 -1.63 -14.50
CA SER A 146 -12.87 -2.12 -13.14
C SER A 146 -14.21 -2.28 -12.43
N LYS A 147 -14.42 -3.42 -11.79
CA LYS A 147 -15.61 -3.66 -10.96
C LYS A 147 -15.32 -3.58 -9.46
N LEU A 148 -14.08 -3.19 -9.09
CA LEU A 148 -13.66 -3.12 -7.69
C LEU A 148 -14.36 -1.98 -6.95
N LYS A 149 -14.70 -2.22 -5.68
CA LYS A 149 -15.38 -1.25 -4.80
C LYS A 149 -14.46 -0.09 -4.42
N ASP A 150 -13.18 -0.37 -4.12
CA ASP A 150 -12.19 0.63 -3.69
C ASP A 150 -10.81 0.39 -4.32
N PRO A 151 -10.60 0.72 -5.61
CA PRO A 151 -9.31 0.53 -6.28
C PRO A 151 -8.16 1.34 -5.70
N SER A 152 -8.44 2.25 -4.77
CA SER A 152 -7.43 3.09 -4.11
C SER A 152 -7.00 2.58 -2.74
N CYS A 153 -7.53 1.45 -2.30
CA CYS A 153 -7.22 0.92 -0.97
C CYS A 153 -5.78 0.43 -0.90
N PRO A 154 -4.98 0.91 0.07
CA PRO A 154 -3.59 0.49 0.24
C PRO A 154 -3.47 -0.82 1.05
N PHE A 155 -4.33 -1.79 0.79
CA PHE A 155 -4.27 -3.12 1.40
C PHE A 155 -4.35 -4.16 0.28
N VAL A 156 -3.18 -4.62 -0.14
CA VAL A 156 -3.08 -5.55 -1.28
C VAL A 156 -2.13 -6.69 -0.94
N ILE A 157 -2.66 -7.92 -0.97
CA ILE A 157 -1.90 -9.15 -0.75
C ILE A 157 -1.75 -9.90 -2.07
N GLY A 158 -0.54 -10.32 -2.40
CA GLY A 158 -0.25 -11.15 -3.55
C GLY A 158 0.92 -12.08 -3.33
N LEU A 159 1.03 -13.09 -4.18
CA LEU A 159 2.25 -13.89 -4.25
C LEU A 159 3.40 -13.06 -4.85
N LYS A 160 4.59 -13.19 -4.31
CA LYS A 160 5.80 -12.53 -4.85
C LYS A 160 5.98 -12.79 -6.36
N VAL A 161 5.67 -14.00 -6.82
CA VAL A 161 5.72 -14.35 -8.26
C VAL A 161 4.69 -13.60 -9.09
N THR A 162 3.51 -13.26 -8.53
CA THR A 162 2.49 -12.43 -9.20
C THR A 162 2.95 -10.98 -9.31
N TYR A 163 3.52 -10.41 -8.25
CA TYR A 163 4.10 -9.06 -8.27
C TYR A 163 5.21 -8.93 -9.32
N LYS A 164 6.07 -9.96 -9.48
CA LYS A 164 7.16 -9.96 -10.46
C LYS A 164 6.70 -9.94 -11.93
N LYS A 165 5.43 -10.25 -12.23
CA LYS A 165 4.84 -10.15 -13.58
C LYS A 165 4.50 -8.70 -13.97
N LEU A 166 4.47 -7.80 -13.01
CA LEU A 166 4.14 -6.39 -13.25
C LEU A 166 5.34 -5.65 -13.81
N ASP A 167 5.09 -4.79 -14.79
CA ASP A 167 6.12 -3.94 -15.36
C ASP A 167 6.40 -2.74 -14.43
N LYS A 168 7.56 -2.75 -13.78
CA LYS A 168 8.01 -1.68 -12.87
C LYS A 168 7.97 -0.30 -13.56
N LYS A 169 8.38 -0.21 -14.84
CA LYS A 169 8.41 1.06 -15.56
C LYS A 169 7.01 1.64 -15.74
N LYS A 170 6.02 0.79 -16.02
CA LYS A 170 4.62 1.21 -16.16
C LYS A 170 4.02 1.66 -14.84
N LEU A 171 4.33 1.00 -13.74
CA LEU A 171 3.88 1.41 -12.41
C LEU A 171 4.42 2.80 -12.01
N LEU A 172 5.65 3.14 -12.44
CA LEU A 172 6.27 4.46 -12.21
C LEU A 172 5.61 5.62 -12.99
N TYR A 173 4.66 5.36 -13.91
CA TYR A 173 3.84 6.42 -14.51
C TYR A 173 2.91 7.08 -13.49
N MET A 174 2.60 6.40 -12.38
CA MET A 174 1.82 6.94 -11.28
C MET A 174 2.76 7.56 -10.24
N LYS A 175 2.92 8.88 -10.26
CA LYS A 175 3.71 9.59 -9.22
C LYS A 175 2.98 9.59 -7.88
N GLU A 176 1.70 9.87 -7.92
CA GLU A 176 0.75 9.76 -6.81
C GLU A 176 -0.36 8.78 -7.20
N GLY A 177 -1.18 8.35 -6.24
CA GLY A 177 -2.30 7.44 -6.54
C GLY A 177 -1.88 6.08 -7.10
N PHE A 178 -0.76 5.55 -6.60
CA PHE A 178 -0.15 4.28 -7.04
C PHE A 178 -1.17 3.16 -7.25
N TRP A 179 -2.10 2.97 -6.30
CA TRP A 179 -3.04 1.85 -6.33
C TRP A 179 -4.00 1.90 -7.52
N TRP A 180 -4.41 3.08 -7.97
CA TRP A 180 -5.20 3.23 -9.20
C TRP A 180 -4.46 2.67 -10.42
N GLY A 181 -3.21 3.05 -10.58
CA GLY A 181 -2.38 2.55 -11.68
C GLY A 181 -2.04 1.07 -11.54
N PHE A 182 -1.75 0.62 -10.32
CA PHE A 182 -1.50 -0.79 -10.02
C PHE A 182 -2.67 -1.66 -10.47
N ILE A 183 -3.90 -1.34 -10.04
CA ILE A 183 -5.11 -2.06 -10.42
C ILE A 183 -5.32 -2.02 -11.94
N GLY A 184 -5.20 -0.84 -12.56
CA GLY A 184 -5.34 -0.71 -14.02
C GLY A 184 -4.33 -1.56 -14.79
N HIS A 185 -3.07 -1.61 -14.34
CA HIS A 185 -2.03 -2.44 -14.94
C HIS A 185 -2.30 -3.94 -14.75
N CYS A 186 -2.76 -4.35 -13.56
CA CYS A 186 -3.15 -5.74 -13.30
C CYS A 186 -4.32 -6.19 -14.19
N ILE A 187 -5.34 -5.36 -14.39
CA ILE A 187 -6.48 -5.65 -15.27
C ILE A 187 -5.96 -5.91 -16.72
N LYS A 188 -5.05 -5.06 -17.21
CA LYS A 188 -4.42 -5.26 -18.54
C LYS A 188 -3.63 -6.57 -18.65
N LYS A 189 -3.11 -7.07 -17.54
CA LYS A 189 -2.38 -8.35 -17.47
C LYS A 189 -3.28 -9.54 -17.17
N ASN A 190 -4.61 -9.37 -17.18
CA ASN A 190 -5.60 -10.40 -16.83
C ASN A 190 -5.34 -11.04 -15.44
N ILE A 191 -4.82 -10.26 -14.50
CA ILE A 191 -4.66 -10.69 -13.11
C ILE A 191 -6.00 -10.53 -12.40
N LYS A 192 -6.42 -11.57 -11.69
CA LYS A 192 -7.70 -11.61 -10.96
C LYS A 192 -7.61 -10.86 -9.64
N PHE A 193 -8.77 -10.45 -9.13
CA PHE A 193 -8.91 -9.82 -7.83
C PHE A 193 -9.98 -10.50 -7.01
N LYS A 194 -9.67 -10.71 -5.72
CA LYS A 194 -10.61 -11.08 -4.68
C LYS A 194 -10.73 -9.92 -3.71
N GLU A 195 -11.94 -9.43 -3.45
CA GLU A 195 -12.15 -8.30 -2.55
C GLU A 195 -12.52 -8.75 -1.14
N ILE A 196 -11.98 -8.06 -0.14
CA ILE A 196 -12.36 -8.22 1.27
C ILE A 196 -12.73 -6.87 1.89
N SER A 197 -13.73 -6.87 2.77
CA SER A 197 -14.05 -5.71 3.59
C SER A 197 -13.01 -5.54 4.67
N ILE A 198 -12.49 -4.33 4.83
CA ILE A 198 -11.56 -3.99 5.90
C ILE A 198 -12.05 -2.78 6.68
N GLU A 199 -11.84 -2.79 8.00
CA GLU A 199 -12.08 -1.62 8.83
C GLU A 199 -11.05 -0.54 8.52
N HIS A 200 -11.53 0.71 8.46
CA HIS A 200 -10.69 1.88 8.25
C HIS A 200 -10.90 2.87 9.38
N PHE A 201 -9.83 3.18 10.07
CA PHE A 201 -9.84 4.08 11.23
C PHE A 201 -9.48 5.51 10.84
N ARG A 202 -9.82 6.46 11.68
CA ARG A 202 -9.32 7.82 11.53
C ARG A 202 -7.83 7.85 11.86
N ARG A 203 -7.07 8.67 11.15
CA ARG A 203 -5.67 8.93 11.47
C ARG A 203 -5.58 9.58 12.84
N GLU A 204 -4.76 9.01 13.74
CA GLU A 204 -4.60 9.49 15.11
C GLU A 204 -3.59 10.64 15.19
N THR A 205 -2.50 10.60 14.41
CA THR A 205 -1.38 11.56 14.42
C THR A 205 -0.86 11.83 13.02
N GLY A 206 -0.08 12.89 12.86
CA GLY A 206 0.54 13.29 11.60
C GLY A 206 -0.40 14.02 10.62
N GLU A 207 0.16 14.64 9.60
CA GLU A 207 -0.58 15.39 8.58
C GLU A 207 -0.90 14.53 7.36
N ALA A 208 -2.02 14.83 6.69
CA ALA A 208 -2.32 14.24 5.39
C ALA A 208 -1.28 14.67 4.35
N GLY A 209 -0.78 13.73 3.56
CA GLY A 209 0.35 13.96 2.64
C GLY A 209 0.12 14.99 1.52
N TYR A 210 -1.11 15.53 1.35
CA TYR A 210 -1.44 16.49 0.28
C TYR A 210 -2.24 17.66 0.80
N LYS A 211 -1.83 18.89 0.43
CA LYS A 211 -2.59 20.12 0.68
C LYS A 211 -3.66 20.30 -0.40
N LEU A 212 -4.78 20.92 -0.05
CA LEU A 212 -5.93 21.13 -0.96
C LEU A 212 -5.52 21.86 -2.27
N LYS A 213 -4.58 22.80 -2.17
CA LYS A 213 -4.07 23.57 -3.33
C LYS A 213 -3.33 22.71 -4.37
N ASP A 214 -2.78 21.58 -3.97
CA ASP A 214 -1.99 20.69 -4.84
C ASP A 214 -2.87 19.69 -5.60
N LEU A 215 -4.15 19.58 -5.20
CA LEU A 215 -5.06 18.53 -5.60
C LEU A 215 -5.32 18.50 -7.11
N ILE A 216 -5.51 19.67 -7.76
CA ILE A 216 -5.76 19.74 -9.22
C ILE A 216 -4.57 19.19 -10.00
N GLY A 217 -3.35 19.59 -9.61
CA GLY A 217 -2.13 19.06 -10.22
C GLY A 217 -1.97 17.54 -10.04
N ILE A 218 -2.32 17.02 -8.86
CA ILE A 218 -2.31 15.58 -8.56
C ILE A 218 -3.30 14.83 -9.45
N VAL A 219 -4.54 15.35 -9.58
CA VAL A 219 -5.58 14.75 -10.42
C VAL A 219 -5.11 14.68 -11.88
N VAL A 220 -4.59 15.78 -12.44
CA VAL A 220 -4.10 15.81 -13.82
C VAL A 220 -2.96 14.81 -14.03
N ARG A 221 -1.96 14.77 -13.14
CA ARG A 221 -0.85 13.80 -13.23
C ARG A 221 -1.33 12.36 -13.16
N ASN A 222 -2.30 12.08 -12.29
CA ASN A 222 -2.87 10.74 -12.16
C ASN A 222 -3.65 10.33 -13.41
N ILE A 223 -4.43 11.22 -14.01
CA ILE A 223 -5.13 10.95 -15.27
C ILE A 223 -4.13 10.63 -16.38
N ILE A 224 -3.09 11.45 -16.54
CA ILE A 224 -2.02 11.21 -17.51
C ILE A 224 -1.34 9.84 -17.27
N GLY A 225 -1.04 9.53 -16.01
CA GLY A 225 -0.47 8.24 -15.63
C GLY A 225 -1.34 7.05 -16.01
N LEU A 226 -2.66 7.11 -15.72
CA LEU A 226 -3.62 6.07 -16.09
C LEU A 226 -3.75 5.91 -17.61
N ILE A 227 -3.78 7.01 -18.37
CA ILE A 227 -3.80 6.96 -19.84
C ILE A 227 -2.53 6.27 -20.37
N LYS A 228 -1.34 6.62 -19.86
CA LYS A 228 -0.09 5.94 -20.23
C LYS A 228 -0.11 4.44 -19.93
N ILE A 229 -0.67 4.03 -18.78
CA ILE A 229 -0.85 2.62 -18.43
C ILE A 229 -1.84 1.96 -19.41
N LYS A 230 -2.92 2.64 -19.79
CA LYS A 230 -3.95 2.10 -20.67
C LYS A 230 -3.42 1.86 -22.09
N ILE A 231 -2.67 2.81 -22.63
CA ILE A 231 -2.18 2.77 -24.02
C ILE A 231 -0.94 1.88 -24.16
N GLY A 232 0.00 1.96 -23.25
CA GLY A 232 1.26 1.21 -23.25
C GLY A 232 1.12 -0.19 -22.66
#